data_258959ae560eaaa89115bc83c473c9a6
#
_entry.id   258959ae560eaaa89115bc83c473c9a6
#
_cell.length_a   1.000
_cell.length_b   1.000
_cell.length_c   1.000
_cell.angle_alpha   90.00
_cell.angle_beta   90.00
_cell.angle_gamma   90.00
#
_symmetry.space_group_name_H-M   'P 1'
#
loop_
_entity.id
_entity.type
_entity.pdbx_description
1 polymer ?
#
loop_
_entity_poly.entity_id
_entity_poly.type
_entity_poly.pdbx_seq_one_letter_code
_entity_poly.pdbx_strand_id
1 'polypeptide(L)'
;MRPTQYEAALAAMTAWLSHPQELGHEPAEIECTETFVLHDMTYYIFKYKDTKDSEWLLGVNGGYEGDSLSDCGHTFSEMEPYNEKTAVKDATALVEMVRSYWMEQAKQAEEREKKAGTFVGFALLSDNSWDKEKYIRDLKEQWDITAEEKSDEERNPESLVFDVGDMMAAVSLMPAPVPNGEAEECAKNNYMWPEAEKTAKEHKAHIMVAVIGKEESLIERGKLYVKLLSVCCHQKNITGIYTSGGVFQPRFYEGFSGMMKEDSLPIYNWIWFGLYRTEKGISGYTYGMECFGKDEMEVLDVDADPSKVRDFLASMAGYVLEYDAVLNDGETIGFSAVDKHRITRGQGVALPDKVTLKISYGSEDDADGGPDFPDDTDEVMDDAEGHLEKFKEKDLPLDTITAYNHLAIYLRWCMVNDLMRDDFLEQFGDLVSRIKSGSADDDLRVFIKDNLNGQLTRFLFNKQGRAFIMAVIMAPMKLHFTPETLTTTPWIISVRKGIIPMSSKRKHTCLSRMTRIITRQCHNA
;
A
#
# COMPACT_ATOMS: atom_id res chain seq x y z
N MET A 1 -13.88 -43.18 20.74
CA MET A 1 -12.96 -43.83 19.77
C MET A 1 -12.28 -42.70 19.04
N ARG A 2 -10.99 -42.76 18.80
CA ARG A 2 -10.35 -41.74 17.97
C ARG A 2 -10.75 -41.98 16.51
N PRO A 3 -11.07 -40.94 15.71
CA PRO A 3 -11.40 -41.14 14.30
C PRO A 3 -10.22 -41.77 13.56
N THR A 4 -10.51 -42.52 12.53
CA THR A 4 -9.49 -43.02 11.58
C THR A 4 -9.07 -41.90 10.65
N GLN A 5 -7.92 -42.03 9.97
CA GLN A 5 -7.51 -41.05 8.95
C GLN A 5 -8.56 -40.88 7.84
N TYR A 6 -9.19 -41.99 7.43
CA TYR A 6 -10.31 -41.95 6.48
C TYR A 6 -11.48 -41.08 6.96
N GLU A 7 -11.90 -41.26 8.23
CA GLU A 7 -13.00 -40.46 8.80
C GLU A 7 -12.62 -38.99 8.89
N ALA A 8 -11.36 -38.71 9.25
CA ALA A 8 -10.84 -37.35 9.27
C ALA A 8 -10.81 -36.73 7.85
N ALA A 9 -10.31 -37.46 6.85
CA ALA A 9 -10.25 -37.02 5.46
C ALA A 9 -11.64 -36.77 4.87
N LEU A 10 -12.61 -37.65 5.16
CA LEU A 10 -13.99 -37.48 4.70
C LEU A 10 -14.64 -36.25 5.34
N ALA A 11 -14.43 -36.03 6.63
CA ALA A 11 -14.96 -34.87 7.33
C ALA A 11 -14.33 -33.54 6.79
N ALA A 12 -13.03 -33.54 6.57
CA ALA A 12 -12.33 -32.37 6.00
C ALA A 12 -12.80 -32.07 4.57
N MET A 13 -12.93 -33.09 3.72
CA MET A 13 -13.43 -32.95 2.36
C MET A 13 -14.87 -32.41 2.32
N THR A 14 -15.74 -32.93 3.17
CA THR A 14 -17.13 -32.46 3.26
C THR A 14 -17.19 -31.00 3.74
N ALA A 15 -16.39 -30.64 4.75
CA ALA A 15 -16.33 -29.28 5.27
C ALA A 15 -15.81 -28.29 4.20
N TRP A 16 -14.77 -28.70 3.46
CA TRP A 16 -14.23 -27.90 2.34
C TRP A 16 -15.29 -27.64 1.27
N LEU A 17 -15.93 -28.68 0.77
CA LEU A 17 -16.97 -28.56 -0.27
C LEU A 17 -18.16 -27.72 0.19
N SER A 18 -18.48 -27.73 1.49
CA SER A 18 -19.58 -26.91 2.04
C SER A 18 -19.25 -25.42 2.15
N HIS A 19 -18.00 -25.02 1.94
CA HIS A 19 -17.61 -23.62 2.01
C HIS A 19 -18.27 -22.79 0.87
N PRO A 20 -18.70 -21.53 1.13
CA PRO A 20 -19.37 -20.68 0.13
C PRO A 20 -18.60 -20.43 -1.17
N GLN A 21 -17.27 -20.57 -1.14
CA GLN A 21 -16.40 -20.41 -2.32
C GLN A 21 -16.31 -21.69 -3.16
N GLU A 22 -16.79 -22.83 -2.62
CA GLU A 22 -16.87 -24.11 -3.30
C GLU A 22 -18.33 -24.38 -3.70
N LEU A 23 -18.96 -25.47 -3.21
CA LEU A 23 -20.38 -25.74 -3.49
C LEU A 23 -21.33 -24.83 -2.69
N GLY A 24 -20.91 -24.36 -1.53
CA GLY A 24 -21.74 -23.58 -0.61
C GLY A 24 -22.78 -24.41 0.19
N HIS A 25 -22.77 -25.73 0.02
CA HIS A 25 -23.61 -26.71 0.74
C HIS A 25 -22.92 -28.07 0.78
N GLU A 26 -23.38 -28.97 1.61
CA GLU A 26 -22.89 -30.36 1.64
C GLU A 26 -23.11 -31.04 0.28
N PRO A 27 -22.12 -31.81 -0.23
CA PRO A 27 -22.27 -32.53 -1.49
C PRO A 27 -23.45 -33.53 -1.38
N ALA A 28 -24.22 -33.67 -2.47
CA ALA A 28 -25.37 -34.58 -2.49
C ALA A 28 -24.99 -36.04 -2.32
N GLU A 29 -23.82 -36.42 -2.83
CA GLU A 29 -23.20 -37.74 -2.66
C GLU A 29 -21.67 -37.53 -2.61
N ILE A 30 -21.00 -38.30 -1.71
CA ILE A 30 -19.53 -38.32 -1.61
C ILE A 30 -19.06 -39.74 -1.28
N GLU A 31 -18.10 -40.24 -2.01
CA GLU A 31 -17.54 -41.60 -1.83
C GLU A 31 -16.01 -41.53 -1.96
N CYS A 32 -15.29 -42.16 -1.02
CA CYS A 32 -13.88 -42.43 -1.19
C CYS A 32 -13.67 -43.61 -2.12
N THR A 33 -12.90 -43.43 -3.17
CA THR A 33 -12.69 -44.45 -4.19
C THR A 33 -11.37 -45.17 -4.04
N GLU A 34 -10.31 -44.46 -3.67
CA GLU A 34 -8.96 -45.02 -3.61
C GLU A 34 -8.07 -44.19 -2.67
N THR A 35 -6.95 -44.78 -2.26
CA THR A 35 -5.89 -44.11 -1.51
C THR A 35 -4.57 -44.27 -2.26
N PHE A 36 -3.73 -43.25 -2.20
CA PHE A 36 -2.38 -43.34 -2.76
C PHE A 36 -1.36 -42.68 -1.81
N VAL A 37 -0.09 -43.04 -1.99
CA VAL A 37 1.01 -42.47 -1.23
C VAL A 37 1.85 -41.62 -2.18
N LEU A 38 2.14 -40.40 -1.76
CA LEU A 38 2.97 -39.45 -2.48
C LEU A 38 3.87 -38.70 -1.49
N HIS A 39 5.19 -38.70 -1.72
CA HIS A 39 6.17 -38.09 -0.80
C HIS A 39 6.05 -38.59 0.67
N ASP A 40 5.87 -39.89 0.84
CA ASP A 40 5.67 -40.57 2.14
C ASP A 40 4.41 -40.14 2.91
N MET A 41 3.48 -39.44 2.27
CA MET A 41 2.20 -39.02 2.82
C MET A 41 1.03 -39.75 2.15
N THR A 42 0.00 -40.06 2.94
CA THR A 42 -1.20 -40.75 2.49
C THR A 42 -2.28 -39.75 2.08
N TYR A 43 -2.84 -39.97 0.90
CA TYR A 43 -3.94 -39.18 0.33
C TYR A 43 -5.14 -40.08 0.02
N TYR A 44 -6.33 -39.47 0.10
CA TYR A 44 -7.63 -40.11 -0.17
C TYR A 44 -8.27 -39.44 -1.37
N ILE A 45 -8.70 -40.25 -2.35
CA ILE A 45 -9.43 -39.78 -3.53
C ILE A 45 -10.89 -39.91 -3.29
N PHE A 46 -11.61 -38.83 -3.46
CA PHE A 46 -13.06 -38.77 -3.37
C PHE A 46 -13.66 -38.48 -4.74
N LYS A 47 -14.80 -39.10 -5.02
CA LYS A 47 -15.73 -38.62 -6.02
C LYS A 47 -16.93 -38.04 -5.30
N TYR A 48 -17.44 -36.92 -5.76
CA TYR A 48 -18.57 -36.24 -5.16
C TYR A 48 -19.49 -35.64 -6.24
N LYS A 49 -20.73 -35.36 -5.85
CA LYS A 49 -21.72 -34.67 -6.68
C LYS A 49 -22.23 -33.42 -6.00
N ASP A 50 -22.35 -32.38 -6.77
CA ASP A 50 -22.99 -31.14 -6.34
C ASP A 50 -24.47 -31.38 -6.06
N THR A 51 -25.21 -31.89 -7.04
CA THR A 51 -26.61 -32.34 -6.92
C THR A 51 -26.75 -33.80 -7.30
N LYS A 52 -27.89 -34.45 -6.97
CA LYS A 52 -28.11 -35.88 -7.29
C LYS A 52 -28.01 -36.20 -8.79
N ASP A 53 -28.32 -35.21 -9.63
CA ASP A 53 -28.37 -35.39 -11.08
C ASP A 53 -27.07 -34.88 -11.77
N SER A 54 -26.12 -34.32 -11.03
CA SER A 54 -24.84 -33.84 -11.57
C SER A 54 -23.86 -34.97 -11.83
N GLU A 55 -22.85 -34.67 -12.64
CA GLU A 55 -21.73 -35.58 -12.90
C GLU A 55 -20.89 -35.76 -11.64
N TRP A 56 -20.14 -36.89 -11.59
CA TRP A 56 -19.16 -37.12 -10.53
C TRP A 56 -17.95 -36.22 -10.73
N LEU A 57 -17.55 -35.50 -9.72
CA LEU A 57 -16.39 -34.64 -9.68
C LEU A 57 -15.28 -35.25 -8.82
N LEU A 58 -14.02 -34.88 -9.10
CA LEU A 58 -12.84 -35.35 -8.39
C LEU A 58 -12.53 -34.44 -7.21
N GLY A 59 -12.28 -35.06 -6.05
CA GLY A 59 -11.74 -34.41 -4.86
C GLY A 59 -10.58 -35.21 -4.28
N VAL A 60 -9.65 -34.53 -3.65
CA VAL A 60 -8.51 -35.14 -2.96
C VAL A 60 -8.34 -34.50 -1.59
N ASN A 61 -8.17 -35.33 -0.58
CA ASN A 61 -7.80 -34.88 0.77
C ASN A 61 -6.70 -35.74 1.35
N GLY A 62 -5.84 -35.19 2.18
CA GLY A 62 -4.84 -35.97 2.88
C GLY A 62 -3.53 -35.22 3.15
N GLY A 63 -2.42 -35.93 2.90
CA GLY A 63 -1.10 -35.52 3.35
C GLY A 63 -0.85 -35.96 4.80
N TYR A 64 -1.38 -37.15 5.17
CA TYR A 64 -1.17 -37.74 6.49
C TYR A 64 0.17 -38.45 6.55
N GLU A 65 1.02 -38.07 7.51
CA GLU A 65 2.29 -38.71 7.76
C GLU A 65 2.13 -39.83 8.80
N GLY A 66 2.49 -41.07 8.43
CA GLY A 66 2.37 -42.25 9.28
C GLY A 66 0.95 -42.44 9.84
N ASP A 67 0.82 -42.58 11.16
CA ASP A 67 -0.47 -42.74 11.86
C ASP A 67 -1.03 -41.38 12.36
N SER A 68 -0.48 -40.26 11.95
CA SER A 68 -0.96 -38.92 12.34
C SER A 68 -2.38 -38.68 11.83
N LEU A 69 -3.17 -37.98 12.62
CA LEU A 69 -4.46 -37.42 12.19
C LEU A 69 -4.37 -35.94 11.78
N SER A 70 -3.21 -35.34 11.96
CA SER A 70 -2.92 -34.02 11.40
C SER A 70 -2.59 -34.21 9.93
N ASP A 71 -3.41 -33.69 9.06
CA ASP A 71 -3.10 -33.55 7.64
C ASP A 71 -2.17 -32.34 7.42
N CYS A 72 -1.60 -32.23 6.25
CA CYS A 72 -0.84 -31.06 5.86
C CYS A 72 -1.74 -29.92 5.30
N GLY A 73 -3.05 -29.97 5.56
CA GLY A 73 -4.02 -28.96 5.12
C GLY A 73 -4.38 -29.06 3.63
N HIS A 74 -4.14 -30.19 3.02
CA HIS A 74 -4.34 -30.39 1.58
C HIS A 74 -5.71 -31.02 1.31
N THR A 75 -6.70 -30.17 1.11
CA THR A 75 -7.99 -30.57 0.52
C THR A 75 -8.15 -29.85 -0.80
N PHE A 76 -8.41 -30.56 -1.89
CA PHE A 76 -8.48 -29.99 -3.22
C PHE A 76 -9.70 -30.48 -3.98
N SER A 77 -10.32 -29.57 -4.71
CA SER A 77 -11.30 -29.86 -5.75
C SER A 77 -11.17 -28.77 -6.81
N GLU A 78 -10.97 -29.16 -8.05
CA GLU A 78 -10.99 -28.25 -9.19
C GLU A 78 -12.30 -28.36 -9.97
N MET A 79 -13.31 -29.04 -9.40
CA MET A 79 -14.58 -29.37 -10.07
C MET A 79 -14.38 -30.10 -11.40
N GLU A 80 -13.27 -30.85 -11.54
CA GLU A 80 -13.00 -31.67 -12.70
C GLU A 80 -13.82 -32.97 -12.66
N PRO A 81 -14.28 -33.47 -13.84
CA PRO A 81 -15.01 -34.72 -13.92
C PRO A 81 -14.18 -35.90 -13.39
N TYR A 82 -14.77 -36.70 -12.48
CA TYR A 82 -14.14 -37.92 -12.00
C TYR A 82 -14.07 -38.99 -13.09
N ASN A 83 -12.88 -39.55 -13.30
CA ASN A 83 -12.67 -40.68 -14.21
C ASN A 83 -11.93 -41.79 -13.47
N GLU A 84 -12.57 -42.94 -13.27
CA GLU A 84 -12.03 -44.07 -12.54
C GLU A 84 -10.67 -44.56 -13.08
N LYS A 85 -10.43 -44.48 -14.40
CA LYS A 85 -9.20 -44.94 -15.03
C LYS A 85 -8.01 -44.00 -14.82
N THR A 86 -8.25 -42.74 -14.58
CA THR A 86 -7.23 -41.71 -14.46
C THR A 86 -7.18 -41.06 -13.06
N ALA A 87 -8.12 -41.39 -12.17
CA ALA A 87 -8.31 -40.74 -10.88
C ALA A 87 -7.01 -40.58 -10.06
N VAL A 88 -6.20 -41.64 -9.94
CA VAL A 88 -4.91 -41.57 -9.22
C VAL A 88 -3.92 -40.64 -9.92
N LYS A 89 -3.86 -40.67 -11.25
CA LYS A 89 -2.98 -39.80 -12.03
C LYS A 89 -3.41 -38.33 -11.87
N ASP A 90 -4.71 -38.06 -11.99
CA ASP A 90 -5.26 -36.71 -11.93
C ASP A 90 -5.13 -36.16 -10.49
N ALA A 91 -5.44 -36.96 -9.48
CA ALA A 91 -5.21 -36.61 -8.07
C ALA A 91 -3.72 -36.36 -7.75
N THR A 92 -2.82 -37.17 -8.31
CA THR A 92 -1.37 -36.93 -8.16
C THR A 92 -0.96 -35.62 -8.79
N ALA A 93 -1.47 -35.30 -9.98
CA ALA A 93 -1.16 -34.05 -10.67
C ALA A 93 -1.64 -32.82 -9.87
N LEU A 94 -2.85 -32.90 -9.29
CA LEU A 94 -3.38 -31.86 -8.41
C LEU A 94 -2.49 -31.63 -7.18
N VAL A 95 -2.13 -32.69 -6.47
CA VAL A 95 -1.27 -32.61 -5.27
C VAL A 95 0.10 -32.03 -5.64
N GLU A 96 0.71 -32.48 -6.75
CA GLU A 96 2.01 -31.96 -7.20
C GLU A 96 1.95 -30.50 -7.64
N MET A 97 0.89 -30.08 -8.29
CA MET A 97 0.68 -28.68 -8.68
C MET A 97 0.64 -27.78 -7.45
N VAL A 98 -0.18 -28.10 -6.46
CA VAL A 98 -0.29 -27.31 -5.24
C VAL A 98 0.99 -27.37 -4.40
N ARG A 99 1.61 -28.56 -4.29
CA ARG A 99 2.91 -28.70 -3.62
C ARG A 99 3.98 -27.81 -4.28
N SER A 100 4.07 -27.84 -5.60
CA SER A 100 5.02 -27.03 -6.36
C SER A 100 4.78 -25.53 -6.14
N TYR A 101 3.52 -25.11 -6.12
CA TYR A 101 3.15 -23.75 -5.81
C TYR A 101 3.66 -23.33 -4.42
N TRP A 102 3.35 -24.10 -3.36
CA TRP A 102 3.79 -23.76 -2.01
C TRP A 102 5.31 -23.83 -1.82
N MET A 103 5.99 -24.77 -2.46
CA MET A 103 7.45 -24.83 -2.42
C MET A 103 8.09 -23.61 -3.09
N GLU A 104 7.54 -23.17 -4.21
CA GLU A 104 8.02 -21.96 -4.87
C GLU A 104 7.74 -20.72 -4.00
N GLN A 105 6.57 -20.61 -3.38
CA GLN A 105 6.26 -19.53 -2.45
C GLN A 105 7.23 -19.51 -1.25
N ALA A 106 7.52 -20.66 -0.66
CA ALA A 106 8.45 -20.77 0.46
C ALA A 106 9.88 -20.35 0.05
N LYS A 107 10.35 -20.81 -1.11
CA LYS A 107 11.65 -20.41 -1.66
C LYS A 107 11.74 -18.91 -1.89
N GLN A 108 10.69 -18.31 -2.44
CA GLN A 108 10.62 -16.88 -2.70
C GLN A 108 10.57 -16.08 -1.39
N ALA A 109 9.86 -16.56 -0.38
CA ALA A 109 9.86 -15.95 0.95
C ALA A 109 11.27 -15.96 1.56
N GLU A 110 12.00 -17.08 1.48
CA GLU A 110 13.39 -17.16 1.94
C GLU A 110 14.34 -16.23 1.17
N GLU A 111 14.16 -16.09 -0.15
CA GLU A 111 14.95 -15.17 -0.97
C GLU A 111 14.66 -13.70 -0.62
N ARG A 112 13.39 -13.34 -0.34
CA ARG A 112 13.00 -12.01 0.13
C ARG A 112 13.62 -11.72 1.50
N GLU A 113 13.56 -12.68 2.43
CA GLU A 113 14.10 -12.52 3.78
C GLU A 113 15.61 -12.28 3.76
N LYS A 114 16.36 -12.93 2.86
CA LYS A 114 17.80 -12.72 2.71
C LYS A 114 18.18 -11.31 2.26
N LYS A 115 17.32 -10.63 1.52
CA LYS A 115 17.52 -9.26 1.02
C LYS A 115 16.97 -8.20 1.96
N ALA A 116 16.02 -8.58 2.81
CA ALA A 116 15.37 -7.68 3.74
C ALA A 116 16.33 -7.13 4.78
N GLY A 117 16.10 -5.89 5.18
CA GLY A 117 16.82 -5.24 6.27
C GLY A 117 18.17 -4.65 5.92
N THR A 118 18.55 -4.64 4.65
CA THR A 118 19.78 -3.97 4.18
C THR A 118 19.48 -2.52 3.85
N PHE A 119 19.81 -1.62 4.78
CA PHE A 119 19.65 -0.17 4.59
C PHE A 119 21.02 0.48 4.49
N VAL A 120 21.45 0.76 3.24
CA VAL A 120 22.71 1.44 2.93
C VAL A 120 22.46 2.54 1.91
N GLY A 121 23.05 3.70 2.14
CA GLY A 121 22.98 4.84 1.22
C GLY A 121 24.17 5.75 1.35
N PHE A 122 24.30 6.68 0.43
CA PHE A 122 25.50 7.45 0.25
C PHE A 122 25.16 8.94 0.05
N ALA A 123 25.77 9.79 0.87
CA ALA A 123 25.73 11.23 0.66
C ALA A 123 26.96 11.64 -0.17
N LEU A 124 26.74 12.08 -1.41
CA LEU A 124 27.77 12.45 -2.38
C LEU A 124 28.37 13.81 -2.05
N LEU A 125 29.70 13.90 -2.03
CA LEU A 125 30.43 15.10 -1.63
C LEU A 125 31.31 15.64 -2.74
N SER A 126 31.46 16.98 -2.80
CA SER A 126 32.35 17.67 -3.75
C SER A 126 33.84 17.60 -3.36
N ASP A 127 34.13 17.25 -2.12
CA ASP A 127 35.49 17.03 -1.58
C ASP A 127 35.46 15.98 -0.48
N ASN A 128 36.64 15.55 0.00
CA ASN A 128 36.81 14.47 0.97
C ASN A 128 36.79 14.94 2.43
N SER A 129 35.96 15.90 2.76
CA SER A 129 35.81 16.38 4.15
C SER A 129 34.36 16.20 4.63
N TRP A 130 34.18 16.07 5.94
CA TRP A 130 32.91 16.19 6.59
C TRP A 130 33.05 16.81 7.98
N ASP A 131 32.02 17.52 8.42
CA ASP A 131 31.93 18.08 9.76
C ASP A 131 31.17 17.11 10.67
N LYS A 132 31.90 16.16 11.28
CA LYS A 132 31.33 15.14 12.16
C LYS A 132 30.65 15.73 13.39
N GLU A 133 31.24 16.79 13.99
CA GLU A 133 30.64 17.43 15.16
C GLU A 133 29.33 18.14 14.81
N LYS A 134 29.31 18.82 13.66
CA LYS A 134 28.06 19.40 13.14
C LYS A 134 27.02 18.32 12.89
N TYR A 135 27.39 17.19 12.29
CA TYR A 135 26.50 16.07 12.04
C TYR A 135 25.85 15.56 13.34
N ILE A 136 26.64 15.35 14.40
CA ILE A 136 26.16 14.90 15.72
C ILE A 136 25.19 15.92 16.33
N ARG A 137 25.50 17.21 16.27
CA ARG A 137 24.59 18.26 16.75
C ARG A 137 23.28 18.28 15.97
N ASP A 138 23.34 18.29 14.66
CA ASP A 138 22.16 18.35 13.78
C ASP A 138 21.27 17.11 13.97
N LEU A 139 21.88 15.93 14.20
CA LEU A 139 21.16 14.70 14.49
C LEU A 139 20.33 14.80 15.78
N LYS A 140 20.93 15.38 16.82
CA LYS A 140 20.24 15.65 18.08
C LYS A 140 19.14 16.71 17.93
N GLU A 141 19.44 17.79 17.25
CA GLU A 141 18.48 18.90 17.07
C GLU A 141 17.29 18.52 16.20
N GLN A 142 17.54 17.79 15.11
CA GLN A 142 16.53 17.47 14.11
C GLN A 142 15.64 16.27 14.48
N TRP A 143 16.25 15.24 15.10
CA TRP A 143 15.62 13.95 15.34
C TRP A 143 15.63 13.47 16.80
N ASP A 144 16.21 14.25 17.72
CA ASP A 144 16.44 13.90 19.13
C ASP A 144 17.22 12.60 19.31
N ILE A 145 18.14 12.31 18.40
CA ILE A 145 19.01 11.13 18.46
C ILE A 145 20.37 11.56 19.02
N THR A 146 20.83 10.91 20.10
CA THR A 146 22.15 11.12 20.69
C THR A 146 23.10 10.05 20.14
N ALA A 147 24.16 10.47 19.46
CA ALA A 147 25.18 9.59 18.94
C ALA A 147 26.34 9.53 19.94
N GLU A 148 26.36 8.48 20.77
CA GLU A 148 27.47 8.19 21.70
C GLU A 148 28.42 7.17 21.07
N GLU A 149 29.67 7.58 20.81
CA GLU A 149 30.67 6.68 20.25
C GLU A 149 31.01 5.53 21.21
N LYS A 150 31.04 4.31 20.68
CA LYS A 150 31.39 3.10 21.42
C LYS A 150 32.91 3.05 21.67
N SER A 151 33.37 3.55 22.78
CA SER A 151 34.73 3.46 23.36
C SER A 151 35.83 4.42 22.85
N ASP A 152 36.70 4.78 23.80
CA ASP A 152 37.78 5.75 23.63
C ASP A 152 39.01 5.22 22.89
N GLU A 153 39.15 3.91 22.65
CA GLU A 153 40.41 3.31 22.21
C GLU A 153 40.64 3.30 20.69
N GLU A 154 39.57 3.51 19.87
CA GLU A 154 39.70 3.57 18.42
C GLU A 154 38.82 4.66 17.80
N ARG A 155 38.92 5.90 18.28
CA ARG A 155 38.19 7.02 17.63
C ARG A 155 38.71 7.24 16.22
N ASN A 156 38.02 6.72 15.24
CA ASN A 156 38.25 7.06 13.83
C ASN A 156 37.54 8.38 13.53
N PRO A 157 38.28 9.47 13.18
CA PRO A 157 37.68 10.75 12.84
C PRO A 157 36.76 10.67 11.58
N GLU A 158 36.95 9.67 10.75
CA GLU A 158 36.20 9.45 9.51
C GLU A 158 34.96 8.57 9.71
N SER A 159 34.76 7.99 10.89
CA SER A 159 33.65 7.08 11.17
C SER A 159 32.94 7.43 12.49
N LEU A 160 31.64 7.17 12.53
CA LEU A 160 30.78 7.30 13.69
C LEU A 160 29.89 6.05 13.76
N VAL A 161 30.08 5.24 14.81
CA VAL A 161 29.27 4.04 15.06
C VAL A 161 28.65 4.15 16.45
N PHE A 162 27.32 4.02 16.50
CA PHE A 162 26.56 4.17 17.75
C PHE A 162 25.27 3.35 17.71
N ASP A 163 24.68 3.12 18.89
CA ASP A 163 23.43 2.39 19.02
C ASP A 163 22.24 3.35 19.13
N VAL A 164 21.11 2.94 18.55
CA VAL A 164 19.82 3.60 18.69
C VAL A 164 18.78 2.50 18.99
N GLY A 165 18.40 2.34 20.25
CA GLY A 165 17.66 1.16 20.71
C GLY A 165 18.45 -0.11 20.44
N ASP A 166 17.84 -1.10 19.81
CA ASP A 166 18.48 -2.36 19.41
C ASP A 166 19.13 -2.32 18.02
N MET A 167 19.15 -1.14 17.39
CA MET A 167 19.76 -0.91 16.09
C MET A 167 21.16 -0.31 16.24
N MET A 168 22.06 -0.68 15.35
CA MET A 168 23.38 -0.08 15.20
C MET A 168 23.41 0.80 13.95
N ALA A 169 23.79 2.05 14.12
CA ALA A 169 24.02 3.02 13.07
C ALA A 169 25.52 3.15 12.78
N ALA A 170 25.89 3.13 11.51
CA ALA A 170 27.24 3.40 11.04
C ALA A 170 27.22 4.51 10.00
N VAL A 171 28.01 5.55 10.23
CA VAL A 171 28.17 6.70 9.33
C VAL A 171 29.66 6.92 9.11
N SER A 172 30.14 6.82 7.88
CA SER A 172 31.58 6.84 7.59
C SER A 172 31.90 7.64 6.35
N LEU A 173 32.86 8.54 6.43
CA LEU A 173 33.44 9.21 5.28
C LEU A 173 34.31 8.25 4.48
N MET A 174 34.03 8.13 3.21
CA MET A 174 34.82 7.42 2.22
C MET A 174 35.50 8.45 1.30
N PRO A 175 36.86 8.58 1.34
CA PRO A 175 37.58 9.61 0.61
C PRO A 175 37.77 9.25 -0.89
N ALA A 176 36.74 8.67 -1.48
CA ALA A 176 36.69 8.25 -2.89
C ALA A 176 35.26 8.33 -3.42
N PRO A 177 35.05 8.43 -4.73
CA PRO A 177 33.73 8.28 -5.34
C PRO A 177 33.09 6.92 -5.01
N VAL A 178 31.76 6.86 -5.14
CA VAL A 178 31.01 5.57 -5.06
C VAL A 178 31.58 4.61 -6.08
N PRO A 179 31.92 3.35 -5.68
CA PRO A 179 32.60 2.41 -6.56
C PRO A 179 31.78 2.04 -7.81
N ASN A 180 32.46 1.54 -8.83
CA ASN A 180 31.90 0.96 -10.05
C ASN A 180 30.99 1.87 -10.88
N GLY A 181 30.91 3.16 -10.57
CA GLY A 181 30.00 4.07 -11.27
C GLY A 181 28.51 3.84 -10.98
N GLU A 182 28.17 3.20 -9.87
CA GLU A 182 26.79 2.87 -9.53
C GLU A 182 25.89 4.10 -9.40
N ALA A 183 26.39 5.16 -8.74
CA ALA A 183 25.63 6.40 -8.59
C ALA A 183 25.37 7.06 -9.95
N GLU A 184 26.36 7.05 -10.84
CA GLU A 184 26.27 7.60 -12.20
C GLU A 184 25.25 6.82 -13.04
N GLU A 185 25.29 5.49 -12.97
CA GLU A 185 24.35 4.64 -13.70
C GLU A 185 22.91 4.87 -13.24
N CYS A 186 22.68 4.90 -11.94
CA CYS A 186 21.38 5.16 -11.35
C CYS A 186 20.86 6.59 -11.62
N ALA A 187 21.78 7.54 -11.87
CA ALA A 187 21.41 8.93 -12.16
C ALA A 187 20.95 9.16 -13.60
N LYS A 188 21.32 8.31 -14.57
CA LYS A 188 21.06 8.52 -16.01
C LYS A 188 19.59 8.75 -16.35
N ASN A 189 18.69 8.06 -15.70
CA ASN A 189 17.27 8.11 -15.98
C ASN A 189 16.48 8.91 -14.93
N ASN A 190 17.15 9.88 -14.27
CA ASN A 190 16.51 10.68 -13.24
C ASN A 190 15.65 11.79 -13.85
N TYR A 191 14.37 11.53 -13.99
CA TYR A 191 13.39 12.50 -14.48
C TYR A 191 13.04 13.62 -13.49
N MET A 192 13.39 13.44 -12.20
CA MET A 192 13.10 14.42 -11.14
C MET A 192 14.19 15.48 -11.01
N TRP A 193 15.40 15.20 -11.48
CA TRP A 193 16.54 16.10 -11.34
C TRP A 193 17.49 16.01 -12.54
N PRO A 194 17.41 16.93 -13.50
CA PRO A 194 18.21 16.88 -14.72
C PRO A 194 19.73 16.89 -14.49
N GLU A 195 20.21 17.51 -13.40
CA GLU A 195 21.64 17.59 -13.07
C GLU A 195 22.16 16.36 -12.31
N ALA A 196 21.31 15.36 -12.02
CA ALA A 196 21.68 14.18 -11.22
C ALA A 196 22.88 13.43 -11.78
N GLU A 197 22.90 13.16 -13.09
CA GLU A 197 23.98 12.43 -13.75
C GLU A 197 25.30 13.21 -13.68
N LYS A 198 25.28 14.52 -13.92
CA LYS A 198 26.44 15.37 -13.79
C LYS A 198 26.95 15.38 -12.35
N THR A 199 26.07 15.55 -11.38
CA THR A 199 26.41 15.55 -9.96
C THR A 199 27.04 14.24 -9.53
N ALA A 200 26.46 13.12 -9.95
CA ALA A 200 26.99 11.79 -9.67
C ALA A 200 28.40 11.61 -10.27
N LYS A 201 28.67 12.11 -11.48
CA LYS A 201 29.99 12.05 -12.12
C LYS A 201 31.06 12.93 -11.45
N GLU A 202 30.65 14.06 -10.89
CA GLU A 202 31.57 15.07 -10.36
C GLU A 202 31.90 14.89 -8.87
N HIS A 203 31.18 14.00 -8.13
CA HIS A 203 31.48 13.78 -6.72
C HIS A 203 32.86 13.16 -6.51
N LYS A 204 33.52 13.52 -5.42
CA LYS A 204 34.89 13.11 -5.12
C LYS A 204 35.02 12.20 -3.93
N ALA A 205 34.04 12.23 -3.05
CA ALA A 205 33.95 11.44 -1.85
C ALA A 205 32.47 11.19 -1.52
N HIS A 206 32.21 10.34 -0.54
CA HIS A 206 30.84 10.13 -0.04
C HIS A 206 30.83 9.80 1.45
N ILE A 207 29.73 10.08 2.11
CA ILE A 207 29.44 9.54 3.44
C ILE A 207 28.55 8.33 3.23
N MET A 208 29.01 7.15 3.65
CA MET A 208 28.22 5.93 3.70
C MET A 208 27.41 5.92 5.00
N VAL A 209 26.12 5.66 4.89
CA VAL A 209 25.21 5.47 6.02
C VAL A 209 24.63 4.06 5.94
N ALA A 210 24.75 3.31 7.04
CA ALA A 210 24.18 1.97 7.16
C ALA A 210 23.45 1.81 8.50
N VAL A 211 22.35 1.07 8.50
CA VAL A 211 21.61 0.69 9.71
C VAL A 211 21.45 -0.83 9.75
N ILE A 212 21.87 -1.41 10.87
CA ILE A 212 21.82 -2.84 11.15
C ILE A 212 20.98 -3.05 12.40
N GLY A 213 20.07 -4.00 12.40
CA GLY A 213 19.25 -4.39 13.54
C GLY A 213 18.78 -5.83 13.39
N LYS A 214 18.41 -6.47 14.49
CA LYS A 214 17.96 -7.87 14.49
C LYS A 214 16.49 -8.01 14.89
N GLU A 215 16.05 -7.26 15.88
CA GLU A 215 14.73 -7.41 16.51
C GLU A 215 13.74 -6.30 16.14
N GLU A 216 14.26 -5.11 15.77
CA GLU A 216 13.42 -4.00 15.33
C GLU A 216 12.78 -4.27 13.98
N SER A 217 11.59 -3.72 13.79
CA SER A 217 10.87 -3.82 12.52
C SER A 217 11.66 -3.16 11.38
N LEU A 218 11.51 -3.69 10.17
CA LEU A 218 12.14 -3.12 8.97
C LEU A 218 11.72 -1.66 8.73
N ILE A 219 10.50 -1.31 9.11
CA ILE A 219 9.99 0.07 9.03
C ILE A 219 10.77 1.00 9.96
N GLU A 220 11.03 0.60 11.21
CA GLU A 220 11.79 1.44 12.15
C GLU A 220 13.26 1.56 11.74
N ARG A 221 13.88 0.48 11.22
CA ARG A 221 15.21 0.55 10.60
C ARG A 221 15.24 1.51 9.41
N GLY A 222 14.28 1.42 8.53
CA GLY A 222 14.14 2.32 7.38
C GLY A 222 13.94 3.77 7.81
N LYS A 223 13.16 4.03 8.86
CA LYS A 223 12.99 5.39 9.42
C LYS A 223 14.30 5.92 10.01
N LEU A 224 15.02 5.11 10.79
CA LEU A 224 16.33 5.52 11.33
C LEU A 224 17.30 5.82 10.19
N TYR A 225 17.38 4.95 9.19
CA TYR A 225 18.22 5.15 8.02
C TYR A 225 17.95 6.49 7.31
N VAL A 226 16.68 6.84 7.08
CA VAL A 226 16.32 8.13 6.46
C VAL A 226 16.69 9.31 7.36
N LYS A 227 16.49 9.21 8.67
CA LYS A 227 16.91 10.24 9.64
C LYS A 227 18.40 10.52 9.53
N LEU A 228 19.22 9.46 9.55
CA LEU A 228 20.66 9.59 9.46
C LEU A 228 21.12 10.21 8.13
N LEU A 229 20.54 9.77 7.03
CA LEU A 229 20.92 10.26 5.70
C LEU A 229 20.44 11.70 5.46
N SER A 230 19.28 12.09 6.03
CA SER A 230 18.76 13.46 5.92
C SER A 230 19.65 14.49 6.61
N VAL A 231 20.30 14.11 7.71
CA VAL A 231 21.26 15.00 8.39
C VAL A 231 22.53 15.23 7.57
N CYS A 232 22.92 14.26 6.72
CA CYS A 232 24.02 14.47 5.78
C CYS A 232 23.74 15.62 4.80
N CYS A 233 22.46 15.94 4.54
CA CYS A 233 22.08 17.07 3.66
C CYS A 233 22.53 18.43 4.20
N HIS A 234 22.90 18.53 5.47
CA HIS A 234 23.40 19.75 6.10
C HIS A 234 24.92 19.96 5.97
N GLN A 235 25.65 19.02 5.39
CA GLN A 235 27.07 19.20 5.10
C GLN A 235 27.27 20.25 4.01
N LYS A 236 28.26 21.12 4.16
CA LYS A 236 28.48 22.25 3.23
C LYS A 236 28.84 21.80 1.81
N ASN A 237 29.48 20.66 1.69
CA ASN A 237 30.00 20.09 0.45
C ASN A 237 29.10 18.97 -0.11
N ILE A 238 27.88 18.82 0.41
CA ILE A 238 26.89 17.86 -0.10
C ILE A 238 26.47 18.23 -1.51
N THR A 239 26.44 17.26 -2.40
CA THR A 239 26.02 17.46 -3.80
C THR A 239 24.80 16.63 -4.16
N GLY A 240 24.63 15.44 -3.58
CA GLY A 240 23.51 14.54 -3.86
C GLY A 240 23.37 13.45 -2.81
N ILE A 241 22.26 12.76 -2.82
CA ILE A 241 22.01 11.55 -2.01
C ILE A 241 21.75 10.39 -2.97
N TYR A 242 22.58 9.37 -2.93
CA TYR A 242 22.41 8.15 -3.69
C TYR A 242 21.83 7.04 -2.79
N THR A 243 20.66 6.55 -3.12
CA THR A 243 19.97 5.48 -2.40
C THR A 243 18.86 4.87 -3.27
N SER A 244 18.52 3.62 -3.01
CA SER A 244 17.35 2.95 -3.64
C SER A 244 17.30 3.13 -5.16
N GLY A 245 18.42 2.93 -5.84
CA GLY A 245 18.50 3.00 -7.30
C GLY A 245 18.32 4.39 -7.92
N GLY A 246 18.37 5.46 -7.14
CA GLY A 246 18.25 6.84 -7.62
C GLY A 246 19.20 7.82 -6.94
N VAL A 247 19.44 8.97 -7.56
CA VAL A 247 20.22 10.07 -6.99
C VAL A 247 19.30 11.25 -6.75
N PHE A 248 19.18 11.68 -5.52
CA PHE A 248 18.25 12.72 -5.08
C PHE A 248 18.98 14.05 -4.83
N GLN A 249 18.32 15.15 -5.18
CA GLN A 249 18.74 16.46 -4.72
C GLN A 249 18.64 16.55 -3.18
N PRO A 250 19.66 17.03 -2.44
CA PRO A 250 19.65 17.06 -0.98
C PRO A 250 18.42 17.72 -0.36
N ARG A 251 17.99 18.87 -0.88
CA ARG A 251 16.78 19.57 -0.41
C ARG A 251 15.50 18.75 -0.57
N PHE A 252 15.44 17.97 -1.64
CA PHE A 252 14.30 17.12 -1.93
C PHE A 252 14.25 15.93 -0.98
N TYR A 253 15.41 15.28 -0.76
CA TYR A 253 15.54 14.17 0.17
C TYR A 253 15.19 14.60 1.61
N GLU A 254 15.73 15.73 2.05
CA GLU A 254 15.42 16.32 3.36
C GLU A 254 13.93 16.69 3.50
N GLY A 255 13.34 17.29 2.47
CA GLY A 255 11.92 17.67 2.45
C GLY A 255 11.00 16.45 2.66
N PHE A 256 11.26 15.33 2.00
CA PHE A 256 10.49 14.11 2.19
C PHE A 256 10.71 13.46 3.55
N SER A 257 11.96 13.49 4.08
CA SER A 257 12.24 12.96 5.42
C SER A 257 11.39 13.66 6.50
N GLY A 258 11.07 14.93 6.29
CA GLY A 258 10.21 15.72 7.17
C GLY A 258 8.81 15.13 7.39
N MET A 259 8.31 14.31 6.47
CA MET A 259 7.01 13.63 6.59
C MET A 259 6.94 12.73 7.83
N MET A 260 8.07 12.20 8.29
CA MET A 260 8.14 11.39 9.52
C MET A 260 7.78 12.18 10.79
N LYS A 261 7.93 13.50 10.79
CA LYS A 261 7.50 14.38 11.91
C LYS A 261 5.98 14.48 12.03
N GLU A 262 5.27 14.03 11.00
CA GLU A 262 3.83 14.00 10.90
C GLU A 262 3.28 12.56 10.92
N ASP A 263 4.03 11.63 11.48
CA ASP A 263 3.73 10.18 11.55
C ASP A 263 3.47 9.52 10.17
N SER A 264 3.96 10.10 9.08
CA SER A 264 3.84 9.55 7.73
C SER A 264 5.10 8.79 7.33
N LEU A 265 4.96 7.69 6.58
CA LEU A 265 6.10 6.95 6.05
C LEU A 265 6.84 7.77 4.99
N PRO A 266 8.18 7.81 5.01
CA PRO A 266 8.99 8.52 4.04
C PRO A 266 9.17 7.72 2.75
N ILE A 267 8.06 7.37 2.09
CA ILE A 267 8.03 6.44 0.94
C ILE A 267 8.99 6.90 -0.18
N TYR A 268 9.04 8.20 -0.46
CA TYR A 268 9.91 8.75 -1.51
C TYR A 268 11.41 8.79 -1.13
N ASN A 269 11.75 8.59 0.14
CA ASN A 269 13.14 8.38 0.57
C ASN A 269 13.55 6.92 0.46
N TRP A 270 12.59 5.99 0.58
CA TRP A 270 12.83 4.55 0.58
C TRP A 270 12.80 3.94 -0.80
N ILE A 271 11.87 4.43 -1.64
CA ILE A 271 11.53 3.79 -2.90
C ILE A 271 11.74 4.78 -4.03
N TRP A 272 12.52 4.36 -5.01
CA TRP A 272 12.60 5.02 -6.30
C TRP A 272 11.44 4.57 -7.19
N PHE A 273 10.74 5.52 -7.77
CA PHE A 273 9.67 5.29 -8.74
C PHE A 273 10.22 5.62 -10.12
N GLY A 274 10.76 4.60 -10.82
CA GLY A 274 11.26 4.77 -12.17
C GLY A 274 10.13 4.88 -13.17
N LEU A 275 10.27 5.74 -14.17
CA LEU A 275 9.31 5.94 -15.25
C LEU A 275 10.03 5.87 -16.59
N TYR A 276 9.42 5.21 -17.56
CA TYR A 276 9.91 5.19 -18.93
C TYR A 276 8.76 5.12 -19.94
N ARG A 277 9.04 5.54 -21.16
CA ARG A 277 8.07 5.53 -22.24
C ARG A 277 8.36 4.37 -23.17
N THR A 278 7.28 3.68 -23.59
CA THR A 278 7.29 2.66 -24.61
C THR A 278 6.51 3.14 -25.84
N GLU A 279 6.48 2.35 -26.91
CA GLU A 279 5.61 2.64 -28.07
C GLU A 279 4.11 2.57 -27.72
N LYS A 280 3.77 1.83 -26.64
CA LYS A 280 2.38 1.59 -26.21
C LYS A 280 1.88 2.52 -25.12
N GLY A 281 2.79 3.22 -24.42
CA GLY A 281 2.39 4.12 -23.34
C GLY A 281 3.51 4.43 -22.33
N ILE A 282 3.11 4.71 -21.11
CA ILE A 282 4.01 4.95 -19.97
C ILE A 282 4.09 3.66 -19.16
N SER A 283 5.29 3.31 -18.76
CA SER A 283 5.56 2.26 -17.79
C SER A 283 6.29 2.82 -16.58
N GLY A 284 6.04 2.23 -15.43
CA GLY A 284 6.68 2.60 -14.17
C GLY A 284 7.05 1.38 -13.34
N TYR A 285 8.01 1.56 -12.44
CA TYR A 285 8.46 0.51 -11.53
C TYR A 285 8.89 1.09 -10.19
N THR A 286 8.87 0.25 -9.15
CA THR A 286 9.48 0.54 -7.85
C THR A 286 10.89 -0.02 -7.78
N TYR A 287 11.74 0.58 -6.96
CA TYR A 287 13.04 0.04 -6.58
C TYR A 287 13.35 0.41 -5.13
N GLY A 288 13.53 -0.59 -4.28
CA GLY A 288 13.75 -0.44 -2.84
C GLY A 288 12.78 -1.22 -1.95
N MET A 289 11.73 -1.82 -2.53
CA MET A 289 10.77 -2.65 -1.78
C MET A 289 11.42 -3.88 -1.15
N GLU A 290 12.45 -4.46 -1.80
CA GLU A 290 13.19 -5.62 -1.30
C GLU A 290 13.85 -5.36 0.07
N CYS A 291 14.23 -4.13 0.39
CA CYS A 291 14.76 -3.78 1.72
C CYS A 291 13.74 -4.06 2.84
N PHE A 292 12.46 -4.08 2.49
CA PHE A 292 11.35 -4.37 3.39
C PHE A 292 10.80 -5.80 3.22
N GLY A 293 11.51 -6.67 2.51
CA GLY A 293 11.06 -8.04 2.24
C GLY A 293 9.84 -8.12 1.31
N LYS A 294 9.64 -7.12 0.47
CA LYS A 294 8.53 -7.06 -0.50
C LYS A 294 9.06 -7.14 -1.92
N ASP A 295 8.24 -7.67 -2.84
CA ASP A 295 8.58 -7.67 -4.26
C ASP A 295 8.48 -6.26 -4.84
N GLU A 296 9.35 -5.95 -5.82
CA GLU A 296 9.20 -4.74 -6.63
C GLU A 296 7.93 -4.80 -7.48
N MET A 297 7.34 -3.66 -7.76
CA MET A 297 6.11 -3.54 -8.52
C MET A 297 6.35 -2.85 -9.86
N GLU A 298 5.63 -3.26 -10.89
CA GLU A 298 5.64 -2.66 -12.22
C GLU A 298 4.21 -2.37 -12.69
N VAL A 299 4.06 -1.24 -13.37
CA VAL A 299 2.89 -0.88 -14.18
C VAL A 299 3.37 -0.71 -15.60
N LEU A 300 2.76 -1.41 -16.57
CA LEU A 300 3.29 -1.52 -17.92
C LEU A 300 2.33 -0.94 -18.96
N ASP A 301 2.87 -0.20 -19.93
CA ASP A 301 2.23 0.21 -21.18
C ASP A 301 0.88 0.95 -21.00
N VAL A 302 0.82 1.91 -20.11
CA VAL A 302 -0.41 2.62 -19.75
C VAL A 302 -0.55 3.93 -20.52
N ASP A 303 -1.74 4.21 -21.05
CA ASP A 303 -2.10 5.52 -21.60
C ASP A 303 -2.55 6.46 -20.48
N ALA A 304 -1.59 6.99 -19.74
CA ALA A 304 -1.82 7.90 -18.64
C ALA A 304 -0.70 8.94 -18.50
N ASP A 305 -0.96 9.99 -17.73
CA ASP A 305 0.08 10.95 -17.36
C ASP A 305 1.15 10.27 -16.49
N PRO A 306 2.46 10.46 -16.76
CA PRO A 306 3.54 9.87 -15.97
C PRO A 306 3.43 10.12 -14.46
N SER A 307 2.94 11.29 -14.06
CA SER A 307 2.76 11.62 -12.64
C SER A 307 1.69 10.73 -11.99
N LYS A 308 0.62 10.40 -12.72
CA LYS A 308 -0.43 9.52 -12.21
C LYS A 308 0.06 8.08 -12.02
N VAL A 309 0.89 7.57 -12.96
CA VAL A 309 1.51 6.24 -12.83
C VAL A 309 2.44 6.20 -11.62
N ARG A 310 3.26 7.23 -11.43
CA ARG A 310 4.11 7.35 -10.24
C ARG A 310 3.29 7.38 -8.95
N ASP A 311 2.27 8.22 -8.89
CA ASP A 311 1.46 8.41 -7.68
C ASP A 311 0.65 7.15 -7.35
N PHE A 312 0.21 6.41 -8.35
CA PHE A 312 -0.40 5.09 -8.20
C PHE A 312 0.59 4.10 -7.56
N LEU A 313 1.79 3.95 -8.13
CA LEU A 313 2.83 3.08 -7.56
C LEU A 313 3.22 3.52 -6.13
N ALA A 314 3.32 4.82 -5.87
CA ALA A 314 3.63 5.33 -4.54
C ALA A 314 2.51 5.02 -3.51
N SER A 315 1.25 5.06 -3.94
CA SER A 315 0.11 4.69 -3.11
C SER A 315 0.10 3.20 -2.80
N MET A 316 0.38 2.35 -3.80
CA MET A 316 0.50 0.90 -3.61
C MET A 316 1.66 0.54 -2.68
N ALA A 317 2.85 1.14 -2.90
CA ALA A 317 4.01 0.94 -2.01
C ALA A 317 3.71 1.39 -0.58
N GLY A 318 3.06 2.54 -0.42
CA GLY A 318 2.63 3.05 0.88
C GLY A 318 1.71 2.07 1.60
N TYR A 319 0.68 1.56 0.92
CA TYR A 319 -0.24 0.56 1.46
C TYR A 319 0.49 -0.73 1.87
N VAL A 320 1.32 -1.28 0.98
CA VAL A 320 2.07 -2.52 1.25
C VAL A 320 2.97 -2.39 2.47
N LEU A 321 3.65 -1.25 2.63
CA LEU A 321 4.57 -1.02 3.74
C LEU A 321 3.87 -0.62 5.04
N GLU A 322 2.77 0.12 4.98
CA GLU A 322 2.01 0.55 6.16
C GLU A 322 1.28 -0.62 6.84
N TYR A 323 0.72 -1.53 6.03
CA TYR A 323 -0.08 -2.66 6.51
C TYR A 323 0.67 -4.00 6.50
N ASP A 324 1.95 -3.99 6.17
CA ASP A 324 2.78 -5.20 5.99
C ASP A 324 2.14 -6.21 5.02
N ALA A 325 1.41 -5.71 4.00
CA ALA A 325 0.66 -6.55 3.09
C ALA A 325 1.58 -7.42 2.23
N VAL A 326 1.16 -8.65 1.96
CA VAL A 326 1.79 -9.57 1.01
C VAL A 326 0.86 -9.69 -0.20
N LEU A 327 1.38 -9.35 -1.37
CA LEU A 327 0.65 -9.43 -2.63
C LEU A 327 1.06 -10.71 -3.37
N ASN A 328 0.09 -11.53 -3.77
CA ASN A 328 0.33 -12.78 -4.45
C ASN A 328 -0.11 -12.73 -5.92
N ASP A 329 0.45 -13.66 -6.71
CA ASP A 329 0.04 -13.86 -8.10
C ASP A 329 -1.43 -14.24 -8.20
N GLY A 330 -2.15 -13.67 -9.14
CA GLY A 330 -3.57 -13.90 -9.37
C GLY A 330 -4.52 -13.14 -8.43
N GLU A 331 -4.02 -12.49 -7.38
CA GLU A 331 -4.82 -11.64 -6.50
C GLU A 331 -5.13 -10.29 -7.17
N THR A 332 -6.01 -9.54 -6.52
CA THR A 332 -6.29 -8.15 -6.87
C THR A 332 -5.99 -7.24 -5.70
N ILE A 333 -5.51 -6.04 -5.99
CA ILE A 333 -5.36 -4.95 -5.03
C ILE A 333 -6.15 -3.75 -5.53
N GLY A 334 -6.69 -2.94 -4.62
CA GLY A 334 -7.43 -1.74 -5.01
C GLY A 334 -7.76 -0.87 -3.82
N PHE A 335 -8.23 0.34 -4.10
CA PHE A 335 -8.60 1.33 -3.10
C PHE A 335 -10.07 1.21 -2.66
N SER A 336 -10.84 0.36 -3.34
CA SER A 336 -12.26 0.11 -3.03
C SER A 336 -12.68 -1.29 -3.51
N ALA A 337 -13.88 -1.73 -3.15
CA ALA A 337 -14.44 -3.02 -3.58
C ALA A 337 -14.62 -3.14 -5.11
N VAL A 338 -14.75 -2.00 -5.80
CA VAL A 338 -14.94 -1.93 -7.26
C VAL A 338 -13.67 -1.51 -8.01
N ASP A 339 -12.66 -1.01 -7.31
CA ASP A 339 -11.38 -0.62 -7.88
C ASP A 339 -10.39 -1.76 -7.67
N LYS A 340 -10.37 -2.70 -8.60
CA LYS A 340 -9.56 -3.92 -8.54
C LYS A 340 -8.48 -3.89 -9.60
N HIS A 341 -7.25 -3.95 -9.17
CA HIS A 341 -6.08 -4.03 -10.03
C HIS A 341 -5.51 -5.44 -9.94
N ARG A 342 -5.53 -6.17 -11.05
CA ARG A 342 -5.01 -7.52 -11.10
C ARG A 342 -3.50 -7.53 -10.88
N ILE A 343 -3.03 -8.49 -10.11
CA ILE A 343 -1.62 -8.74 -9.83
C ILE A 343 -1.20 -9.98 -10.61
N THR A 344 -0.12 -9.86 -11.37
CA THR A 344 0.57 -11.01 -11.97
C THR A 344 2.04 -10.97 -11.59
N ARG A 345 2.59 -12.12 -11.19
CA ARG A 345 3.97 -12.24 -10.75
C ARG A 345 4.82 -12.92 -11.83
N GLY A 346 5.97 -12.37 -12.14
CA GLY A 346 6.86 -12.95 -13.14
C GLY A 346 8.12 -12.13 -13.34
N GLN A 347 8.95 -12.51 -14.30
CA GLN A 347 10.21 -11.83 -14.61
C GLN A 347 9.96 -10.35 -14.86
N GLY A 348 10.76 -9.48 -14.22
CA GLY A 348 10.67 -8.04 -14.40
C GLY A 348 10.95 -7.58 -15.83
N VAL A 349 10.26 -6.55 -16.26
CA VAL A 349 10.47 -5.90 -17.56
C VAL A 349 11.51 -4.79 -17.45
N ALA A 350 11.31 -3.88 -16.50
CA ALA A 350 12.29 -2.84 -16.18
C ALA A 350 13.46 -3.38 -15.35
N LEU A 351 13.24 -4.45 -14.61
CA LEU A 351 14.18 -5.09 -13.69
C LEU A 351 14.39 -6.56 -14.08
N PRO A 352 15.08 -6.84 -15.20
CA PRO A 352 15.16 -8.19 -15.76
C PRO A 352 15.87 -9.21 -14.85
N ASP A 353 16.64 -8.76 -13.87
CA ASP A 353 17.31 -9.60 -12.88
C ASP A 353 16.45 -9.94 -11.66
N LYS A 354 15.19 -9.43 -11.61
CA LYS A 354 14.27 -9.59 -10.51
C LYS A 354 12.95 -10.21 -10.96
N VAL A 355 12.29 -10.87 -10.04
CA VAL A 355 10.86 -11.19 -10.16
C VAL A 355 10.08 -10.01 -9.59
N THR A 356 9.08 -9.54 -10.31
CA THR A 356 8.28 -8.36 -9.95
C THR A 356 6.79 -8.66 -10.00
N LEU A 357 6.00 -7.84 -9.33
CA LEU A 357 4.54 -7.84 -9.42
C LEU A 357 4.11 -6.82 -10.48
N LYS A 358 3.47 -7.30 -11.54
CA LYS A 358 2.81 -6.44 -12.54
C LYS A 358 1.42 -6.13 -12.03
N ILE A 359 1.15 -4.85 -11.79
CA ILE A 359 -0.15 -4.39 -11.31
C ILE A 359 -0.85 -3.71 -12.49
N SER A 360 -2.05 -4.18 -12.83
CA SER A 360 -2.84 -3.55 -13.88
C SER A 360 -3.18 -2.11 -13.48
N TYR A 361 -3.09 -1.18 -14.43
CA TYR A 361 -3.50 0.19 -14.24
C TYR A 361 -4.89 0.38 -14.85
N GLY A 362 -5.82 0.92 -14.09
CA GLY A 362 -7.25 0.85 -14.44
C GLY A 362 -7.91 -0.39 -13.82
N SER A 363 -9.18 -0.31 -13.48
CA SER A 363 -9.94 -1.45 -12.95
C SER A 363 -10.13 -2.52 -14.02
N GLU A 364 -10.28 -3.79 -13.65
CA GLU A 364 -10.58 -4.88 -14.60
C GLU A 364 -11.84 -4.61 -15.44
N ASP A 365 -12.74 -3.74 -14.96
CA ASP A 365 -13.93 -3.30 -15.68
C ASP A 365 -13.64 -2.41 -16.91
N ASP A 366 -12.40 -1.92 -17.07
CA ASP A 366 -12.02 -1.12 -18.25
C ASP A 366 -11.53 -1.99 -19.44
N ALA A 367 -11.21 -3.27 -19.22
CA ALA A 367 -10.60 -4.16 -20.22
C ALA A 367 -11.55 -5.18 -20.86
N ASP A 368 -12.66 -5.50 -20.22
CA ASP A 368 -13.70 -6.38 -20.76
C ASP A 368 -15.03 -5.84 -20.24
N GLY A 369 -16.03 -5.68 -21.07
CA GLY A 369 -17.34 -5.21 -20.65
C GLY A 369 -17.89 -6.07 -19.50
N GLY A 370 -17.36 -5.81 -18.30
CA GLY A 370 -17.80 -6.42 -17.05
C GLY A 370 -19.29 -6.19 -16.87
N PRO A 371 -19.99 -7.04 -16.10
CA PRO A 371 -21.43 -6.92 -15.98
C PRO A 371 -21.76 -5.47 -15.59
N ASP A 372 -22.50 -4.80 -16.44
CA ASP A 372 -23.26 -3.62 -16.08
C ASP A 372 -23.98 -3.97 -14.77
N PHE A 373 -23.40 -3.59 -13.64
CA PHE A 373 -24.23 -3.47 -12.46
C PHE A 373 -25.29 -2.48 -12.86
N PRO A 374 -26.56 -2.87 -12.75
CA PRO A 374 -27.63 -1.98 -13.18
C PRO A 374 -27.35 -0.63 -12.53
N ASP A 375 -27.18 0.38 -13.36
CA ASP A 375 -26.89 1.78 -13.00
C ASP A 375 -28.00 2.37 -12.11
N ASP A 376 -28.96 1.56 -11.73
CA ASP A 376 -30.22 1.84 -11.07
C ASP A 376 -30.26 1.63 -9.55
N THR A 377 -29.16 1.29 -8.89
CA THR A 377 -29.15 1.28 -7.42
C THR A 377 -28.64 2.61 -6.89
N ASP A 378 -29.54 3.40 -6.33
CA ASP A 378 -29.27 4.67 -5.63
C ASP A 378 -28.62 4.37 -4.27
N GLU A 379 -27.40 3.81 -4.29
CA GLU A 379 -26.67 3.40 -3.12
C GLU A 379 -26.23 4.63 -2.32
N VAL A 380 -26.69 4.71 -1.07
CA VAL A 380 -26.27 5.74 -0.12
C VAL A 380 -24.81 5.47 0.28
N MET A 381 -23.94 6.40 -0.05
CA MET A 381 -22.50 6.30 0.25
C MET A 381 -22.17 6.86 1.61
N ASP A 382 -22.87 7.89 2.05
CA ASP A 382 -22.75 8.48 3.39
C ASP A 382 -23.99 9.29 3.73
N ASP A 383 -24.35 9.39 5.03
CA ASP A 383 -25.51 10.11 5.51
C ASP A 383 -25.27 10.86 6.83
N ALA A 384 -26.16 11.79 7.14
CA ALA A 384 -26.13 12.53 8.38
C ALA A 384 -26.87 11.81 9.54
N GLU A 385 -27.64 10.74 9.26
CA GLU A 385 -28.54 10.11 10.22
C GLU A 385 -27.78 9.50 11.40
N GLY A 386 -26.71 8.75 11.13
CA GLY A 386 -25.87 8.16 12.18
C GLY A 386 -25.24 9.19 13.13
N HIS A 387 -24.99 10.43 12.64
CA HIS A 387 -24.51 11.53 13.49
C HIS A 387 -25.63 12.15 14.29
N LEU A 388 -26.81 12.31 13.71
CA LEU A 388 -28.00 12.82 14.40
C LEU A 388 -28.45 11.88 15.53
N GLU A 389 -28.37 10.56 15.31
CA GLU A 389 -28.65 9.56 16.36
C GLU A 389 -27.67 9.68 17.53
N LYS A 390 -26.38 9.78 17.24
CA LYS A 390 -25.34 9.98 18.27
C LYS A 390 -25.52 11.28 19.07
N PHE A 391 -25.99 12.36 18.43
CA PHE A 391 -26.29 13.60 19.13
C PHE A 391 -27.45 13.40 20.11
N LYS A 392 -28.49 12.65 19.72
CA LYS A 392 -29.63 12.31 20.60
C LYS A 392 -29.23 11.38 21.73
N GLU A 393 -28.49 10.30 21.41
CA GLU A 393 -28.05 9.30 22.40
C GLU A 393 -27.16 9.92 23.50
N LYS A 394 -26.30 10.88 23.12
CA LYS A 394 -25.33 11.50 24.03
C LYS A 394 -25.79 12.85 24.61
N ASP A 395 -27.01 13.25 24.31
CA ASP A 395 -27.60 14.54 24.72
C ASP A 395 -26.64 15.74 24.46
N LEU A 396 -26.02 15.74 23.24
CA LEU A 396 -25.03 16.76 22.90
C LEU A 396 -25.73 18.09 22.53
N PRO A 397 -25.33 19.23 23.13
CA PRO A 397 -25.91 20.54 22.85
C PRO A 397 -25.40 21.13 21.52
N LEU A 398 -25.50 20.36 20.42
CA LEU A 398 -25.05 20.75 19.09
C LEU A 398 -26.25 21.05 18.19
N ASP A 399 -26.10 22.08 17.35
CA ASP A 399 -27.08 22.33 16.30
C ASP A 399 -27.09 21.12 15.31
N THR A 400 -28.28 20.62 15.00
CA THR A 400 -28.49 19.47 14.12
C THR A 400 -27.84 19.62 12.75
N ILE A 401 -27.70 20.85 12.24
CA ILE A 401 -27.01 21.13 10.98
C ILE A 401 -25.53 20.75 11.02
N THR A 402 -24.95 20.62 12.21
CA THR A 402 -23.55 20.20 12.39
C THR A 402 -23.31 18.75 11.97
N ALA A 403 -24.35 17.92 11.99
CA ALA A 403 -24.28 16.53 11.52
C ALA A 403 -23.92 16.41 10.02
N TYR A 404 -24.17 17.47 9.25
CA TYR A 404 -23.92 17.53 7.82
C TYR A 404 -22.51 18.05 7.45
N ASN A 405 -21.69 18.42 8.42
CA ASN A 405 -20.39 19.06 8.16
C ASN A 405 -19.47 18.20 7.28
N HIS A 406 -19.34 16.91 7.57
CA HIS A 406 -18.48 15.99 6.83
C HIS A 406 -18.95 15.83 5.39
N LEU A 407 -20.26 15.70 5.17
CA LEU A 407 -20.86 15.60 3.84
C LEU A 407 -20.62 16.89 3.03
N ALA A 408 -20.78 18.06 3.64
CA ALA A 408 -20.59 19.35 2.99
C ALA A 408 -19.14 19.61 2.57
N ILE A 409 -18.18 19.23 3.42
CA ILE A 409 -16.74 19.32 3.10
C ILE A 409 -16.42 18.43 1.89
N TYR A 410 -16.92 17.21 1.92
CA TYR A 410 -16.68 16.26 0.85
C TYR A 410 -17.33 16.69 -0.47
N LEU A 411 -18.61 17.05 -0.45
CA LEU A 411 -19.34 17.51 -1.61
C LEU A 411 -18.66 18.74 -2.26
N ARG A 412 -18.24 19.71 -1.43
CA ARG A 412 -17.48 20.87 -1.90
C ARG A 412 -16.19 20.46 -2.61
N TRP A 413 -15.44 19.54 -2.02
CA TRP A 413 -14.20 19.07 -2.62
C TRP A 413 -14.46 18.41 -3.97
N CYS A 414 -15.50 17.57 -4.09
CA CYS A 414 -15.86 16.94 -5.35
C CYS A 414 -16.29 17.97 -6.42
N MET A 415 -17.06 18.99 -6.03
CA MET A 415 -17.44 20.07 -6.96
C MET A 415 -16.22 20.83 -7.49
N VAL A 416 -15.26 21.15 -6.63
CA VAL A 416 -14.05 21.91 -7.02
C VAL A 416 -13.12 21.09 -7.92
N ASN A 417 -13.08 19.77 -7.77
CA ASN A 417 -12.18 18.87 -8.50
C ASN A 417 -12.84 18.16 -9.71
N ASP A 418 -13.98 18.64 -10.19
CA ASP A 418 -14.68 18.09 -11.37
C ASP A 418 -15.11 16.62 -11.23
N LEU A 419 -15.49 16.22 -10.01
CA LEU A 419 -15.86 14.85 -9.69
C LEU A 419 -17.37 14.61 -9.66
N MET A 420 -18.15 15.61 -10.06
CA MET A 420 -19.61 15.51 -10.15
C MET A 420 -20.03 14.86 -11.47
N ARG A 421 -21.15 14.12 -11.44
CA ARG A 421 -21.74 13.52 -12.63
C ARG A 421 -22.45 14.58 -13.48
N ASP A 422 -22.61 14.31 -14.78
CA ASP A 422 -23.23 15.24 -15.74
C ASP A 422 -24.66 15.61 -15.34
N ASP A 423 -25.46 14.66 -14.89
CA ASP A 423 -26.84 14.90 -14.42
C ASP A 423 -26.89 15.88 -13.25
N PHE A 424 -25.93 15.77 -12.32
CA PHE A 424 -25.79 16.72 -11.22
C PHE A 424 -25.38 18.11 -11.72
N LEU A 425 -24.50 18.16 -12.71
CA LEU A 425 -24.05 19.43 -13.31
C LEU A 425 -25.17 20.10 -14.13
N GLU A 426 -26.02 19.32 -14.79
CA GLU A 426 -27.20 19.84 -15.49
C GLU A 426 -28.19 20.47 -14.49
N GLN A 427 -28.40 19.84 -13.35
CA GLN A 427 -29.37 20.32 -12.35
C GLN A 427 -28.80 21.45 -11.47
N PHE A 428 -27.54 21.38 -11.05
CA PHE A 428 -26.92 22.24 -10.05
C PHE A 428 -25.64 22.95 -10.55
N GLY A 429 -25.41 23.05 -11.84
CA GLY A 429 -24.20 23.64 -12.44
C GLY A 429 -23.93 25.07 -12.03
N ASP A 430 -24.98 25.87 -11.81
CA ASP A 430 -24.84 27.23 -11.30
C ASP A 430 -24.28 27.25 -9.87
N LEU A 431 -24.70 26.35 -9.01
CA LEU A 431 -24.14 26.18 -7.66
C LEU A 431 -22.67 25.78 -7.72
N VAL A 432 -22.35 24.78 -8.55
CA VAL A 432 -20.97 24.32 -8.75
C VAL A 432 -20.07 25.46 -9.24
N SER A 433 -20.55 26.24 -10.20
CA SER A 433 -19.80 27.41 -10.73
C SER A 433 -19.55 28.47 -9.67
N ARG A 434 -20.54 28.79 -8.82
CA ARG A 434 -20.38 29.71 -7.69
C ARG A 434 -19.37 29.16 -6.66
N ILE A 435 -19.46 27.88 -6.32
CA ILE A 435 -18.53 27.22 -5.39
C ILE A 435 -17.09 27.27 -5.93
N LYS A 436 -16.87 26.98 -7.22
CA LYS A 436 -15.56 27.05 -7.87
C LYS A 436 -14.97 28.45 -7.92
N SER A 437 -15.81 29.46 -8.16
CA SER A 437 -15.38 30.86 -8.18
C SER A 437 -15.06 31.44 -6.81
N GLY A 438 -15.34 30.70 -5.72
CA GLY A 438 -15.13 31.19 -4.35
C GLY A 438 -16.06 32.32 -3.92
N SER A 439 -17.05 32.68 -4.74
CA SER A 439 -18.00 33.79 -4.51
C SER A 439 -19.30 33.38 -3.81
N ALA A 440 -19.44 32.09 -3.46
CA ALA A 440 -20.70 31.57 -2.94
C ALA A 440 -20.86 31.80 -1.43
N ASP A 441 -22.00 32.38 -1.06
CA ASP A 441 -22.54 32.39 0.31
C ASP A 441 -23.38 31.13 0.60
N ASP A 442 -23.34 30.12 -0.27
CA ASP A 442 -24.15 28.91 -0.20
C ASP A 442 -23.64 27.98 0.93
N ASP A 443 -24.51 27.66 1.89
CA ASP A 443 -24.23 26.67 2.92
C ASP A 443 -24.57 25.27 2.39
N LEU A 444 -23.52 24.50 2.01
CA LEU A 444 -23.70 23.16 1.47
C LEU A 444 -24.34 22.18 2.46
N ARG A 445 -24.32 22.43 3.75
CA ARG A 445 -25.02 21.61 4.75
C ARG A 445 -26.53 21.73 4.57
N VAL A 446 -27.01 22.96 4.40
CA VAL A 446 -28.42 23.24 4.11
C VAL A 446 -28.79 22.66 2.73
N PHE A 447 -27.93 22.84 1.74
CA PHE A 447 -28.14 22.24 0.41
C PHE A 447 -28.32 20.72 0.47
N ILE A 448 -27.42 20.01 1.19
CA ILE A 448 -27.48 18.53 1.35
C ILE A 448 -28.77 18.13 2.07
N LYS A 449 -29.13 18.84 3.13
CA LYS A 449 -30.36 18.58 3.87
C LYS A 449 -31.60 18.73 3.01
N ASP A 450 -31.69 19.82 2.25
CA ASP A 450 -32.92 20.23 1.57
C ASP A 450 -33.06 19.63 0.16
N ASN A 451 -31.95 19.31 -0.52
CA ASN A 451 -31.95 18.83 -1.90
C ASN A 451 -31.46 17.39 -2.08
N LEU A 452 -30.70 16.86 -1.10
CA LEU A 452 -30.13 15.52 -1.17
C LEU A 452 -30.63 14.61 -0.03
N ASN A 453 -31.71 14.94 0.63
CA ASN A 453 -32.32 14.18 1.74
C ASN A 453 -31.33 13.83 2.87
N GLY A 454 -30.29 14.63 3.06
CA GLY A 454 -29.28 14.39 4.07
C GLY A 454 -28.26 13.30 3.72
N GLN A 455 -28.19 12.88 2.47
CA GLN A 455 -27.39 11.75 2.01
C GLN A 455 -26.52 12.16 0.82
N LEU A 456 -25.37 11.49 0.70
CA LEU A 456 -24.59 11.48 -0.55
C LEU A 456 -24.73 10.10 -1.17
N THR A 457 -25.32 10.08 -2.37
CA THR A 457 -25.55 8.84 -3.11
C THR A 457 -24.56 8.68 -4.26
N ARG A 458 -24.42 7.46 -4.74
CA ARG A 458 -23.52 7.11 -5.85
C ARG A 458 -23.77 7.94 -7.11
N PHE A 459 -25.02 8.32 -7.35
CA PHE A 459 -25.43 9.08 -8.53
C PHE A 459 -24.94 10.53 -8.58
N LEU A 460 -24.52 11.09 -7.46
CA LEU A 460 -24.02 12.46 -7.45
C LEU A 460 -22.66 12.62 -8.13
N PHE A 461 -21.88 11.54 -8.21
CA PHE A 461 -20.47 11.58 -8.55
C PHE A 461 -20.15 10.82 -9.85
N ASN A 462 -19.20 11.32 -10.63
CA ASN A 462 -18.62 10.59 -11.74
C ASN A 462 -17.76 9.40 -11.23
N LYS A 463 -17.23 8.58 -12.15
CA LYS A 463 -16.45 7.37 -11.82
C LYS A 463 -15.30 7.67 -10.83
N GLN A 464 -14.58 8.78 -11.01
CA GLN A 464 -13.46 9.17 -10.14
C GLN A 464 -13.93 9.63 -8.76
N GLY A 465 -15.03 10.40 -8.70
CA GLY A 465 -15.64 10.81 -7.44
C GLY A 465 -16.15 9.64 -6.62
N ARG A 466 -16.75 8.65 -7.27
CA ARG A 466 -17.20 7.39 -6.63
C ARG A 466 -16.04 6.59 -6.04
N ALA A 467 -14.98 6.39 -6.80
CA ALA A 467 -13.79 5.69 -6.33
C ALA A 467 -13.15 6.39 -5.12
N PHE A 468 -13.11 7.71 -5.12
CA PHE A 468 -12.57 8.48 -4.01
C PHE A 468 -13.42 8.37 -2.74
N ILE A 469 -14.75 8.40 -2.84
CA ILE A 469 -15.67 8.24 -1.70
C ILE A 469 -15.44 6.90 -0.99
N MET A 470 -15.36 5.81 -1.76
CA MET A 470 -15.14 4.48 -1.22
C MET A 470 -13.79 4.39 -0.47
N ALA A 471 -12.76 5.03 -1.00
CA ALA A 471 -11.43 5.05 -0.36
C ALA A 471 -11.38 5.91 0.91
N VAL A 472 -12.16 6.98 1.00
CA VAL A 472 -12.08 7.95 2.11
C VAL A 472 -13.12 7.71 3.20
N ILE A 473 -14.34 7.33 2.83
CA ILE A 473 -15.47 7.20 3.76
C ILE A 473 -15.64 5.77 4.25
N MET A 474 -15.41 4.77 3.38
CA MET A 474 -15.55 3.35 3.73
C MET A 474 -14.27 2.71 4.31
N ALA A 475 -13.12 3.38 4.26
CA ALA A 475 -11.98 2.98 5.08
C ALA A 475 -12.44 2.97 6.56
N PRO A 476 -12.14 1.91 7.35
CA PRO A 476 -12.65 1.81 8.72
C PRO A 476 -12.12 2.95 9.57
N MET A 477 -12.82 4.08 9.53
CA MET A 477 -12.60 5.21 10.42
C MET A 477 -13.10 4.84 11.79
N LYS A 478 -12.23 4.24 12.62
CA LYS A 478 -12.37 4.32 14.09
C LYS A 478 -12.05 5.74 14.53
N LEU A 479 -12.88 6.69 14.14
CA LEU A 479 -12.91 8.02 14.73
C LEU A 479 -13.60 7.88 16.10
N HIS A 480 -12.82 7.66 17.16
CA HIS A 480 -13.28 7.89 18.51
C HIS A 480 -13.35 9.41 18.74
N PHE A 481 -14.47 10.03 18.38
CA PHE A 481 -14.81 11.35 18.90
C PHE A 481 -15.19 11.18 20.37
N THR A 482 -14.34 11.68 21.27
CA THR A 482 -14.75 11.88 22.66
C THR A 482 -15.63 13.13 22.72
N PRO A 483 -16.63 13.20 23.64
CA PRO A 483 -17.45 14.41 23.82
C PRO A 483 -16.63 15.69 24.01
N GLU A 484 -15.44 15.59 24.60
CA GLU A 484 -14.50 16.70 24.81
C GLU A 484 -13.89 17.24 23.51
N THR A 485 -13.68 16.42 22.49
CA THR A 485 -13.22 16.86 21.16
C THR A 485 -14.29 17.62 20.38
N LEU A 486 -15.58 17.38 20.69
CA LEU A 486 -16.70 18.07 20.05
C LEU A 486 -17.04 19.42 20.73
N THR A 487 -16.71 19.58 22.02
CA THR A 487 -17.08 20.77 22.80
C THR A 487 -15.97 21.82 22.93
N THR A 488 -14.70 21.47 22.77
CA THR A 488 -13.57 22.39 23.03
C THR A 488 -12.97 23.04 21.78
N THR A 489 -13.39 22.61 20.60
CA THR A 489 -12.95 23.25 19.35
C THR A 489 -14.16 23.80 18.63
N PRO A 490 -14.32 25.12 18.53
CA PRO A 490 -15.34 25.68 17.67
C PRO A 490 -14.95 25.38 16.23
N TRP A 491 -15.55 24.35 15.66
CA TRP A 491 -15.51 24.08 14.23
C TRP A 491 -16.35 25.15 13.53
N ILE A 492 -15.85 26.38 13.53
CA ILE A 492 -16.40 27.40 12.65
C ILE A 492 -15.86 27.12 11.27
N ILE A 493 -16.54 26.25 10.56
CA ILE A 493 -16.44 26.20 9.10
C ILE A 493 -17.20 27.45 8.62
N SER A 494 -16.52 28.59 8.65
CA SER A 494 -17.00 29.73 7.90
C SER A 494 -16.77 29.39 6.43
N VAL A 495 -17.82 28.95 5.77
CA VAL A 495 -17.87 28.80 4.31
C VAL A 495 -17.52 30.14 3.62
N ARG A 496 -17.55 31.24 4.37
CA ARG A 496 -17.29 32.59 3.88
C ARG A 496 -15.82 32.93 3.62
N LYS A 497 -14.83 32.24 4.20
CA LYS A 497 -13.41 32.62 4.05
C LYS A 497 -12.45 31.45 4.21
N GLY A 498 -12.52 30.40 3.48
CA GLY A 498 -11.46 29.42 3.22
C GLY A 498 -10.37 29.12 4.28
N ILE A 499 -10.56 29.43 5.57
CA ILE A 499 -9.54 29.27 6.62
C ILE A 499 -10.09 28.37 7.71
N ILE A 500 -9.45 27.21 7.88
CA ILE A 500 -9.68 26.30 9.00
C ILE A 500 -8.47 26.42 9.93
N PRO A 501 -8.60 26.96 11.16
CA PRO A 501 -7.53 26.87 12.14
C PRO A 501 -7.56 25.50 12.81
N MET A 502 -6.49 24.74 12.69
CA MET A 502 -6.28 23.51 13.45
C MET A 502 -5.33 23.78 14.62
N SER A 503 -5.76 23.46 15.83
CA SER A 503 -4.85 23.27 16.95
C SER A 503 -5.08 21.92 17.61
N SER A 504 -3.98 21.25 17.87
CA SER A 504 -3.67 20.12 18.75
C SER A 504 -3.97 18.69 18.29
N LYS A 505 -2.83 18.03 18.03
CA LYS A 505 -2.40 16.66 18.36
C LYS A 505 -3.48 15.56 18.45
N ARG A 506 -3.67 14.81 17.34
CA ARG A 506 -3.59 13.34 17.19
C ARG A 506 -4.17 12.85 15.86
N LYS A 507 -3.33 12.09 15.12
CA LYS A 507 -3.59 11.05 14.11
C LYS A 507 -4.78 11.26 13.16
N HIS A 508 -4.52 11.86 11.99
CA HIS A 508 -5.45 11.80 10.86
C HIS A 508 -4.68 11.88 9.53
N THR A 509 -4.26 10.77 9.00
CA THR A 509 -3.46 10.73 7.76
C THR A 509 -4.29 11.12 6.53
N CYS A 510 -5.55 10.77 6.47
CA CYS A 510 -6.42 11.08 5.32
C CYS A 510 -7.04 12.48 5.38
N LEU A 511 -7.56 12.90 6.54
CA LEU A 511 -8.14 14.24 6.70
C LEU A 511 -7.06 15.32 6.57
N SER A 512 -5.82 15.07 7.06
CA SER A 512 -4.71 16.02 6.91
C SER A 512 -4.28 16.16 5.45
N ARG A 513 -4.39 15.12 4.61
CA ARG A 513 -4.19 15.22 3.16
C ARG A 513 -5.28 16.05 2.49
N MET A 514 -6.53 15.80 2.80
CA MET A 514 -7.64 16.62 2.31
C MET A 514 -7.51 18.09 2.72
N THR A 515 -7.21 18.35 3.97
CA THR A 515 -7.04 19.71 4.50
C THR A 515 -5.86 20.42 3.83
N ARG A 516 -4.74 19.73 3.57
CA ARG A 516 -3.57 20.32 2.87
C ARG A 516 -3.84 20.65 1.41
N ILE A 517 -4.54 19.79 0.69
CA ILE A 517 -4.92 20.04 -0.70
C ILE A 517 -5.86 21.25 -0.75
N ILE A 518 -6.84 21.32 0.12
CA ILE A 518 -7.77 22.45 0.24
C ILE A 518 -7.01 23.74 0.62
N THR A 519 -6.10 23.68 1.60
CA THR A 519 -5.35 24.87 2.06
C THR A 519 -4.33 25.36 1.01
N ARG A 520 -3.66 24.48 0.27
CA ARG A 520 -2.73 24.88 -0.81
C ARG A 520 -3.44 25.52 -1.99
N GLN A 521 -4.61 25.04 -2.37
CA GLN A 521 -5.38 25.65 -3.45
C GLN A 521 -6.00 27.01 -3.05
N CYS A 522 -6.34 27.20 -1.77
CA CYS A 522 -6.82 28.48 -1.26
C CYS A 522 -5.70 29.54 -1.05
N HIS A 523 -4.41 29.15 -1.02
CA HIS A 523 -3.28 30.10 -0.93
C HIS A 523 -2.73 30.54 -2.28
N ASN A 524 -3.10 29.87 -3.37
CA ASN A 524 -2.69 30.19 -4.74
C ASN A 524 -3.83 30.78 -5.60
N ALA A 525 -4.97 31.06 -5.00
CA ALA A 525 -6.06 31.89 -5.52
C ALA A 525 -6.21 33.13 -4.64
#